data_4d9efed37357fd919b4a3ba48912011f
#
_entry.id   4d9efed37357fd919b4a3ba48912011f
#
_cell.length_a   1.000
_cell.length_b   1.000
_cell.length_c   1.000
_cell.angle_alpha   90.00
_cell.angle_beta   90.00
_cell.angle_gamma   90.00
#
_symmetry.space_group_name_H-M   'P 1'
#
loop_
_entity.id
_entity.type
_entity.pdbx_description
1 polymer ?
#
loop_
_entity_poly.entity_id
_entity_poly.type
_entity_poly.pdbx_seq_one_letter_code
_entity_poly.pdbx_strand_id
1 'polypeptide(L)' 'MDKSTITGLYYNESDMVYFRNTLQSAFYVFHGAVLQDLFVDDKMHFVYVFLKTDHDKLKMLWKNSNIEKDKIGNNE' A
#
# COMPACT_ATOMS: atom_id res chain seq x y z
N MET A 1 -1.82 -13.43 -13.43
CA MET A 1 -0.50 -12.91 -13.02
C MET A 1 -0.27 -11.56 -13.67
N ASP A 2 0.06 -10.55 -12.90
CA ASP A 2 0.30 -9.20 -13.39
C ASP A 2 1.78 -8.87 -13.44
N LYS A 3 2.09 -7.85 -14.24
CA LYS A 3 3.47 -7.37 -14.34
C LYS A 3 3.57 -6.01 -13.67
N SER A 4 4.53 -5.87 -12.77
CA SER A 4 4.75 -4.61 -12.06
C SER A 4 5.21 -3.51 -13.01
N THR A 5 4.59 -2.34 -12.92
CA THR A 5 5.03 -1.17 -13.67
C THR A 5 6.30 -0.57 -13.07
N ILE A 6 6.64 -0.93 -11.84
CA ILE A 6 7.82 -0.40 -11.14
C ILE A 6 9.03 -1.30 -11.38
N THR A 7 8.87 -2.60 -11.17
CA THR A 7 10.00 -3.54 -11.20
C THR A 7 10.17 -4.25 -12.53
N GLY A 8 9.09 -4.30 -13.32
CA GLY A 8 9.09 -5.08 -14.56
C GLY A 8 8.94 -6.58 -14.35
N LEU A 9 8.78 -7.02 -13.12
CA LEU A 9 8.65 -8.44 -12.79
C LEU A 9 7.18 -8.82 -12.67
N TYR A 10 6.88 -10.07 -13.01
CA TYR A 10 5.53 -10.61 -12.83
C TYR A 10 5.30 -10.97 -11.36
N TYR A 11 4.07 -10.80 -10.91
CA TYR A 11 3.68 -11.19 -9.56
C TYR A 11 2.30 -11.84 -9.59
N ASN A 12 2.02 -12.62 -8.54
CA ASN A 12 0.75 -13.32 -8.40
C ASN A 12 -0.18 -12.48 -7.53
N GLU A 13 -1.32 -12.11 -8.09
CA GLU A 13 -2.29 -11.26 -7.38
C GLU A 13 -2.72 -11.83 -6.04
N SER A 14 -2.77 -13.16 -5.94
CA SER A 14 -3.19 -13.80 -4.69
C SER A 14 -2.21 -13.59 -3.54
N ASP A 15 -0.98 -13.18 -3.84
CA ASP A 15 0.03 -12.90 -2.81
C ASP A 15 0.06 -11.42 -2.40
N MET A 16 -0.81 -10.61 -2.99
CA MET A 16 -0.76 -9.16 -2.86
C MET A 16 -1.97 -8.60 -2.15
N VAL A 17 -1.77 -7.42 -1.53
CA VAL A 17 -2.84 -6.55 -1.08
C VAL A 17 -2.79 -5.26 -1.88
N TYR A 18 -3.94 -4.65 -2.08
CA TYR A 18 -4.08 -3.48 -2.93
C TYR A 18 -4.70 -2.35 -2.12
N PHE A 19 -4.01 -1.22 -2.06
CA PHE A 19 -4.48 -0.06 -1.28
C PHE A 19 -4.66 1.15 -2.17
N ARG A 20 -5.73 1.89 -1.92
CA ARG A 20 -5.88 3.25 -2.46
C ARG A 20 -5.50 4.32 -1.45
N ASN A 21 -5.26 3.92 -0.20
CA ASN A 21 -4.91 4.85 0.87
C ASN A 21 -3.43 5.21 0.77
N THR A 22 -3.16 6.41 0.29
CA THR A 22 -1.79 6.90 0.11
C THR A 22 -1.05 6.99 1.44
N LEU A 23 -1.73 7.44 2.48
CA LEU A 23 -1.10 7.60 3.79
C LEU A 23 -0.66 6.25 4.36
N GLN A 24 -1.53 5.26 4.31
CA GLN A 24 -1.20 3.91 4.76
C GLN A 24 -0.04 3.33 3.95
N SER A 25 -0.07 3.55 2.64
CA SER A 25 0.98 3.05 1.75
C SER A 25 2.32 3.70 2.06
N ALA A 26 2.35 5.00 2.28
CA ALA A 26 3.57 5.71 2.66
C ALA A 26 4.09 5.22 4.01
N PHE A 27 3.19 4.99 4.97
CA PHE A 27 3.54 4.45 6.27
C PHE A 27 4.21 3.08 6.14
N TYR A 28 3.65 2.21 5.29
CA TYR A 28 4.20 0.88 5.06
C TYR A 28 5.60 0.96 4.47
N VAL A 29 5.80 1.81 3.46
CA VAL A 29 7.12 1.99 2.84
C VAL A 29 8.11 2.53 3.86
N PHE A 30 7.69 3.48 4.67
CA PHE A 30 8.54 4.04 5.72
C PHE A 30 9.00 2.95 6.70
N HIS A 31 8.16 1.98 6.97
CA HIS A 31 8.46 0.88 7.89
C HIS A 31 9.05 -0.35 7.20
N GLY A 32 9.54 -0.22 6.00
CA GLY A 32 10.33 -1.25 5.34
C GLY A 32 9.59 -2.15 4.36
N ALA A 33 8.31 -1.95 4.16
CA ALA A 33 7.59 -2.70 3.13
C ALA A 33 8.07 -2.24 1.75
N VAL A 34 8.17 -3.19 0.82
CA VAL A 34 8.58 -2.89 -0.55
C VAL A 34 7.35 -2.74 -1.41
N LEU A 35 7.24 -1.60 -2.08
CA LEU A 35 6.14 -1.36 -3.03
C LEU A 35 6.34 -2.28 -4.23
N GLN A 36 5.39 -3.18 -4.43
CA GLN A 36 5.48 -4.18 -5.49
C GLN A 36 5.00 -3.65 -6.84
N ASP A 37 4.02 -2.75 -6.80
CA ASP A 37 3.49 -2.14 -8.01
C ASP A 37 2.76 -0.84 -7.65
N LEU A 38 2.57 0.02 -8.64
CA LEU A 38 1.81 1.25 -8.50
C LEU A 38 1.16 1.54 -9.85
N PHE A 39 -0.15 1.68 -9.86
CA PHE A 39 -0.86 1.99 -11.08
C PHE A 39 -2.09 2.84 -10.75
N VAL A 40 -2.76 3.31 -11.80
CA VAL A 40 -3.96 4.12 -11.68
C VAL A 40 -5.13 3.27 -12.16
N ASP A 41 -6.20 3.20 -11.36
CA ASP A 41 -7.38 2.44 -11.73
C ASP A 41 -8.27 3.25 -12.72
N ASP A 42 -9.39 2.65 -13.12
CA ASP A 42 -10.31 3.27 -14.07
C ASP A 42 -11.01 4.53 -13.53
N LYS A 43 -10.95 4.75 -12.23
CA LYS A 43 -11.51 5.95 -11.59
C LYS A 43 -10.45 6.98 -11.25
N MET A 44 -9.24 6.80 -11.79
CA MET A 44 -8.11 7.71 -11.61
C MET A 44 -7.58 7.76 -10.19
N HIS A 45 -7.74 6.67 -9.42
CA HIS A 45 -7.14 6.54 -8.11
C HIS A 45 -5.83 5.79 -8.21
N PHE A 46 -4.83 6.23 -7.46
CA PHE A 46 -3.59 5.46 -7.32
C PHE A 46 -3.86 4.18 -6.55
N VAL A 47 -3.29 3.08 -7.04
CA VAL A 47 -3.37 1.77 -6.38
C VAL A 47 -1.96 1.33 -6.04
N TYR A 48 -1.73 1.08 -4.76
CA TYR A 48 -0.43 0.67 -4.22
C TYR A 48 -0.49 -0.80 -3.87
N VAL A 49 0.47 -1.57 -4.33
CA VAL A 49 0.46 -3.03 -4.19
C VAL A 49 1.61 -3.46 -3.29
N PHE A 50 1.28 -4.24 -2.27
CA PHE A 50 2.25 -4.77 -1.31
C PHE A 50 2.05 -6.26 -1.15
N LEU A 51 3.11 -6.95 -0.70
CA LEU A 51 2.98 -8.35 -0.31
C LEU A 51 2.07 -8.48 0.90
N LYS A 52 1.23 -9.52 0.90
CA LYS A 52 0.40 -9.84 2.07
C LYS A 52 1.24 -10.02 3.32
N THR A 53 2.43 -10.62 3.20
CA THR A 53 3.31 -10.83 4.33
C THR A 53 3.76 -9.52 4.95
N ASP A 54 4.05 -8.51 4.14
CA ASP A 54 4.39 -7.18 4.65
C ASP A 54 3.18 -6.52 5.32
N HIS A 55 2.02 -6.65 4.70
CA HIS A 55 0.78 -6.15 5.28
C HIS A 55 0.51 -6.78 6.64
N ASP A 56 0.66 -8.10 6.75
CA ASP A 56 0.43 -8.81 8.00
C ASP A 56 1.36 -8.34 9.11
N LYS A 57 2.59 -7.97 8.77
CA LYS A 57 3.55 -7.46 9.74
C LYS A 57 3.22 -6.05 10.21
N LEU A 58 2.65 -5.23 9.35
CA LEU A 58 2.52 -3.80 9.59
C LEU A 58 1.10 -3.34 9.89
N LYS A 59 0.09 -4.16 9.62
CA LYS A 59 -1.31 -3.74 9.75
C LYS A 59 -1.67 -3.30 11.17
N MET A 60 -1.16 -3.98 12.17
CA MET A 60 -1.45 -3.61 13.57
C MET A 60 -0.72 -2.33 13.97
N LEU A 61 0.50 -2.17 13.49
CA LEU A 61 1.24 -0.94 13.72
C LEU A 61 0.52 0.25 13.10
N TRP A 62 0.02 0.10 11.89
CA TRP A 62 -0.78 1.12 11.23
C TRP A 62 -2.06 1.40 11.99
N LYS A 63 -2.77 0.36 12.40
CA LYS A 63 -4.04 0.49 13.12
C LYS A 63 -3.85 1.23 14.44
N ASN A 64 -2.73 1.00 15.12
CA ASN A 64 -2.45 1.61 16.41
C ASN A 64 -1.77 2.97 16.29
N SER A 65 -1.41 3.38 15.09
CA SER A 65 -0.84 4.69 14.84
C SER A 65 -1.96 5.71 14.76
N ASN A 66 -1.93 6.73 15.60
CA ASN A 66 -3.00 7.73 15.66
C ASN A 66 -2.59 9.08 15.11
N ILE A 67 -1.31 9.40 15.20
CA ILE A 67 -0.84 10.75 14.92
C ILE A 67 -1.12 11.17 13.48
N GLU A 68 -0.68 10.35 12.53
CA GLU A 68 -0.83 10.67 11.13
C GLU A 68 -2.29 10.64 10.69
N LYS A 69 -3.02 9.64 11.18
CA LYS A 69 -4.43 9.50 10.82
C LYS A 69 -5.26 10.64 11.34
N ASP A 70 -4.97 11.12 12.55
CA ASP A 70 -5.71 12.23 13.13
C ASP A 70 -5.50 13.52 12.34
N LYS A 71 -4.27 13.78 11.94
CA LYS A 71 -3.97 14.97 11.16
C LYS A 71 -4.65 14.95 9.80
N ILE A 72 -4.58 13.83 9.12
CA ILE A 72 -5.13 13.70 7.78
C ILE A 72 -6.64 13.61 7.84
N GLY A 73 -7.19 12.86 8.80
CA GLY A 73 -8.61 12.71 8.95
C GLY A 73 -9.32 14.03 9.17
N ASN A 74 -8.69 14.95 9.87
CA ASN A 74 -9.26 16.28 10.14
C ASN A 74 -9.28 17.16 8.91
N ASN A 75 -8.48 16.86 7.92
CA ASN A 75 -8.37 17.65 6.69
C ASN A 75 -9.22 17.09 5.56
N GLU A 76 -9.75 15.93 5.74
CA GLU A 76 -10.60 15.30 4.75
C GLU A 76 -12.05 15.68 4.97
#